data_14cab3fb892ac0b32e7e28c476615d69
#
_entry.id   14cab3fb892ac0b32e7e28c476615d69
#
_cell.length_a   1.000
_cell.length_b   1.000
_cell.length_c   1.000
_cell.angle_alpha   90.00
_cell.angle_beta   90.00
_cell.angle_gamma   90.00
#
_symmetry.space_group_name_H-M   'P 1'
#
loop_
_entity.id
_entity.type
_entity.pdbx_description
1 polymer ?
#
loop_
_entity_poly.entity_id
_entity_poly.type
_entity_poly.pdbx_seq_one_letter_code
_entity_poly.pdbx_strand_id
1 'polypeptide(L)'
;ISYHTMKIKVSNVNTPNWKDVNVKSHIPAELEKLSELAHNIWWAWNYEATELFRDLDPALWKEVGQNPVLLLERMSYAKLEALANDKVILRRMDDVYSKFRTYMDVKPDSKRPSVAYFSMEYGLSHVLKIYSGGLGVLAGDYLKEASDSNADLCAIGFLYRYGYFTQTLSMDGQQIANYEAQNFGQLPIDRVLDEKGEQMVVDVPYLDYYVHAYVWRVNVGRISLYLLDTDNEMNSEFDRSITHQLYGGDWENRL
;
A
#
# COMPACT_ATOMS: atom_id res chain seq x y z
N ILE A 1 13.43 0.28 66.41
CA ILE A 1 12.30 0.87 65.70
C ILE A 1 12.31 0.30 64.28
N SER A 2 11.42 -0.68 64.03
CA SER A 2 11.30 -1.38 62.75
C SER A 2 10.38 -0.57 61.85
N TYR A 3 10.90 -0.07 60.70
CA TYR A 3 10.08 0.57 59.70
C TYR A 3 9.44 -0.54 58.83
N HIS A 4 8.13 -0.73 58.98
CA HIS A 4 7.34 -1.54 58.07
C HIS A 4 7.05 -0.72 56.80
N THR A 5 7.72 -1.04 55.72
CA THR A 5 7.42 -0.48 54.38
C THR A 5 6.12 -1.12 53.86
N MET A 6 5.04 -0.37 53.85
CA MET A 6 3.79 -0.76 53.28
C MET A 6 3.93 -0.76 51.75
N LYS A 7 3.96 -1.94 51.11
CA LYS A 7 3.87 -2.06 49.67
C LYS A 7 2.41 -1.95 49.26
N ILE A 8 2.01 -0.79 48.73
CA ILE A 8 0.71 -0.60 48.12
C ILE A 8 0.79 -1.29 46.74
N LYS A 9 0.07 -2.42 46.55
CA LYS A 9 -0.19 -2.95 45.23
C LYS A 9 -1.21 -2.04 44.54
N VAL A 10 -0.73 -1.15 43.68
CA VAL A 10 -1.60 -0.44 42.74
C VAL A 10 -2.02 -1.48 41.69
N SER A 11 -3.24 -1.97 41.81
CA SER A 11 -3.85 -2.73 40.70
C SER A 11 -4.12 -1.73 39.58
N ASN A 12 -3.46 -1.89 38.44
CA ASN A 12 -3.72 -1.13 37.21
C ASN A 12 -5.12 -1.43 36.66
N VAL A 13 -6.17 -1.03 37.37
CA VAL A 13 -7.57 -1.24 36.98
C VAL A 13 -7.99 -0.26 35.86
N ASN A 14 -7.15 0.73 35.54
CA ASN A 14 -7.44 1.80 34.57
C ASN A 14 -6.45 1.93 33.41
N THR A 15 -5.74 0.85 33.03
CA THR A 15 -5.08 0.87 31.73
C THR A 15 -6.13 0.78 30.66
N PRO A 16 -6.27 1.80 29.79
CA PRO A 16 -7.23 1.73 28.68
C PRO A 16 -6.88 0.53 27.80
N ASN A 17 -7.85 -0.35 27.61
CA ASN A 17 -7.71 -1.46 26.67
C ASN A 17 -8.09 -0.92 25.28
N TRP A 18 -7.09 -0.44 24.55
CA TRP A 18 -7.27 0.04 23.19
C TRP A 18 -7.58 -1.16 22.28
N LYS A 19 -8.71 -1.09 21.61
CA LYS A 19 -9.07 -2.02 20.54
C LYS A 19 -9.08 -1.23 19.25
N ASP A 20 -8.33 -1.70 18.27
CA ASP A 20 -8.45 -1.19 16.92
C ASP A 20 -9.80 -1.56 16.35
N VAL A 21 -10.66 -0.57 16.15
CA VAL A 21 -11.95 -0.73 15.49
C VAL A 21 -11.76 -0.29 14.04
N ASN A 22 -11.62 -1.25 13.14
CA ASN A 22 -11.58 -1.00 11.70
C ASN A 22 -13.03 -0.87 11.19
N VAL A 23 -13.49 0.37 11.03
CA VAL A 23 -14.77 0.64 10.39
C VAL A 23 -14.52 0.73 8.87
N LYS A 24 -14.84 -0.33 8.15
CA LYS A 24 -14.85 -0.28 6.68
C LYS A 24 -16.17 0.36 6.23
N SER A 25 -16.08 1.36 5.34
CA SER A 25 -17.27 1.89 4.68
C SER A 25 -17.95 0.76 3.89
N HIS A 26 -19.26 0.63 4.07
CA HIS A 26 -20.02 -0.37 3.34
C HIS A 26 -20.27 0.14 1.93
N ILE A 27 -19.60 -0.46 0.95
CA ILE A 27 -19.83 -0.20 -0.47
C ILE A 27 -21.05 -1.01 -0.90
N PRO A 28 -22.07 -0.38 -1.55
CA PRO A 28 -23.19 -1.12 -2.13
C PRO A 28 -22.74 -2.25 -3.05
N ALA A 29 -23.46 -3.37 -3.04
CA ALA A 29 -23.10 -4.56 -3.83
C ALA A 29 -22.95 -4.27 -5.33
N GLU A 30 -23.76 -3.36 -5.86
CA GLU A 30 -23.71 -2.89 -7.24
C GLU A 30 -22.36 -2.26 -7.63
N LEU A 31 -21.64 -1.71 -6.64
CA LEU A 31 -20.36 -1.02 -6.81
C LEU A 31 -19.14 -1.85 -6.35
N GLU A 32 -19.33 -3.11 -5.94
CA GLU A 32 -18.26 -3.96 -5.40
C GLU A 32 -17.08 -4.10 -6.37
N LYS A 33 -17.34 -4.11 -7.68
CA LYS A 33 -16.32 -4.14 -8.75
C LYS A 33 -15.30 -3.00 -8.65
N LEU A 34 -15.72 -1.83 -8.16
CA LEU A 34 -14.81 -0.69 -7.94
C LEU A 34 -13.76 -0.99 -6.88
N SER A 35 -14.10 -1.78 -5.86
CA SER A 35 -13.15 -2.16 -4.82
C SER A 35 -12.03 -3.04 -5.37
N GLU A 36 -12.35 -4.03 -6.19
CA GLU A 36 -11.34 -4.87 -6.85
C GLU A 36 -10.44 -4.06 -7.79
N LEU A 37 -11.05 -3.18 -8.61
CA LEU A 37 -10.30 -2.29 -9.50
C LEU A 37 -9.37 -1.36 -8.73
N ALA A 38 -9.83 -0.79 -7.58
CA ALA A 38 -9.05 0.13 -6.77
C ALA A 38 -7.80 -0.53 -6.15
N HIS A 39 -7.89 -1.81 -5.78
CA HIS A 39 -6.80 -2.58 -5.19
C HIS A 39 -5.84 -3.22 -6.22
N ASN A 40 -6.06 -3.01 -7.51
CA ASN A 40 -5.12 -3.43 -8.55
C ASN A 40 -4.57 -2.20 -9.26
N ILE A 41 -3.26 -1.98 -9.17
CA ILE A 41 -2.59 -0.79 -9.75
C ILE A 41 -2.77 -0.69 -11.27
N TRP A 42 -3.32 -1.71 -11.96
CA TRP A 42 -3.65 -1.67 -13.37
C TRP A 42 -4.38 -0.38 -13.80
N TRP A 43 -5.23 0.18 -12.94
CA TRP A 43 -5.89 1.46 -13.19
C TRP A 43 -4.91 2.61 -13.45
N ALA A 44 -3.69 2.57 -12.90
CA ALA A 44 -2.74 3.69 -12.97
C ALA A 44 -2.15 3.88 -14.39
N TRP A 45 -2.16 2.85 -15.23
CA TRP A 45 -1.75 2.96 -16.64
C TRP A 45 -2.88 2.65 -17.62
N ASN A 46 -4.10 2.44 -17.12
CA ASN A 46 -5.30 2.31 -17.93
C ASN A 46 -6.14 3.59 -17.83
N TYR A 47 -6.15 4.36 -18.91
CA TYR A 47 -6.83 5.65 -18.95
C TYR A 47 -8.32 5.55 -18.59
N GLU A 48 -9.06 4.56 -19.16
CA GLU A 48 -10.49 4.42 -18.92
C GLU A 48 -10.81 4.11 -17.45
N ALA A 49 -9.96 3.33 -16.78
CA ALA A 49 -10.10 3.02 -15.35
C ALA A 49 -9.83 4.26 -14.49
N THR A 50 -8.77 5.01 -14.81
CA THR A 50 -8.47 6.28 -14.11
C THR A 50 -9.62 7.28 -14.26
N GLU A 51 -10.15 7.44 -15.48
CA GLU A 51 -11.27 8.32 -15.78
C GLU A 51 -12.56 7.89 -15.07
N LEU A 52 -12.79 6.57 -14.94
CA LEU A 52 -13.93 6.05 -14.19
C LEU A 52 -13.88 6.55 -12.73
N PHE A 53 -12.75 6.36 -12.03
CA PHE A 53 -12.60 6.82 -10.65
C PHE A 53 -12.72 8.34 -10.52
N ARG A 54 -12.11 9.10 -11.41
CA ARG A 54 -12.21 10.56 -11.42
C ARG A 54 -13.66 11.02 -11.52
N ASP A 55 -14.45 10.40 -12.39
CA ASP A 55 -15.80 10.85 -12.70
C ASP A 55 -16.85 10.42 -11.66
N LEU A 56 -16.50 9.50 -10.72
CA LEU A 56 -17.36 9.20 -9.57
C LEU A 56 -17.54 10.42 -8.66
N ASP A 57 -16.45 11.15 -8.38
CA ASP A 57 -16.45 12.43 -7.65
C ASP A 57 -15.17 13.21 -7.97
N PRO A 58 -15.18 14.12 -8.96
CA PRO A 58 -13.97 14.84 -9.38
C PRO A 58 -13.34 15.72 -8.30
N ALA A 59 -14.15 16.29 -7.40
CA ALA A 59 -13.65 17.14 -6.33
C ALA A 59 -12.94 16.29 -5.26
N LEU A 60 -13.58 15.24 -4.81
CA LEU A 60 -13.00 14.30 -3.84
C LEU A 60 -11.78 13.57 -4.43
N TRP A 61 -11.82 13.19 -5.72
CA TRP A 61 -10.68 12.59 -6.43
C TRP A 61 -9.41 13.43 -6.33
N LYS A 62 -9.55 14.74 -6.52
CA LYS A 62 -8.44 15.68 -6.36
C LYS A 62 -8.00 15.81 -4.90
N GLU A 63 -8.95 15.88 -3.96
CA GLU A 63 -8.69 16.02 -2.52
C GLU A 63 -7.93 14.81 -1.97
N VAL A 64 -8.30 13.59 -2.36
CA VAL A 64 -7.64 12.34 -1.92
C VAL A 64 -6.35 12.04 -2.68
N GLY A 65 -5.82 12.99 -3.45
CA GLY A 65 -4.59 12.81 -4.20
C GLY A 65 -4.67 11.72 -5.27
N GLN A 66 -5.83 11.55 -5.91
CA GLN A 66 -6.08 10.57 -6.96
C GLN A 66 -5.88 9.11 -6.50
N ASN A 67 -6.17 8.84 -5.23
CA ASN A 67 -6.12 7.50 -4.64
C ASN A 67 -7.51 6.86 -4.68
N PRO A 68 -7.77 5.82 -5.50
CA PRO A 68 -9.08 5.22 -5.64
C PRO A 68 -9.56 4.49 -4.37
N VAL A 69 -8.65 3.91 -3.59
CA VAL A 69 -8.99 3.27 -2.31
C VAL A 69 -9.52 4.30 -1.33
N LEU A 70 -8.78 5.41 -1.18
CA LEU A 70 -9.16 6.50 -0.29
C LEU A 70 -10.40 7.26 -0.80
N LEU A 71 -10.61 7.34 -2.12
CA LEU A 71 -11.81 7.88 -2.73
C LEU A 71 -13.05 7.10 -2.26
N LEU A 72 -13.02 5.77 -2.41
CA LEU A 72 -14.13 4.90 -2.03
C LEU A 72 -14.37 4.92 -0.51
N GLU A 73 -13.31 5.00 0.30
CA GLU A 73 -13.40 5.08 1.76
C GLU A 73 -14.06 6.39 2.24
N ARG A 74 -13.69 7.54 1.62
CA ARG A 74 -14.17 8.87 2.05
C ARG A 74 -15.48 9.30 1.41
N MET A 75 -15.91 8.59 0.38
CA MET A 75 -17.19 8.89 -0.27
C MET A 75 -18.35 8.66 0.71
N SER A 76 -19.27 9.62 0.81
CA SER A 76 -20.44 9.49 1.67
C SER A 76 -21.35 8.35 1.19
N TYR A 77 -22.03 7.68 2.14
CA TYR A 77 -22.97 6.61 1.80
C TYR A 77 -24.07 7.08 0.85
N ALA A 78 -24.61 8.29 1.05
CA ALA A 78 -25.63 8.87 0.16
C ALA A 78 -25.11 9.03 -1.29
N LYS A 79 -23.83 9.38 -1.46
CA LYS A 79 -23.20 9.46 -2.79
C LYS A 79 -23.01 8.07 -3.41
N LEU A 80 -22.54 7.10 -2.62
CA LEU A 80 -22.40 5.71 -3.07
C LEU A 80 -23.76 5.11 -3.48
N GLU A 81 -24.81 5.38 -2.72
CA GLU A 81 -26.18 4.94 -3.03
C GLU A 81 -26.71 5.61 -4.32
N ALA A 82 -26.44 6.89 -4.52
CA ALA A 82 -26.78 7.58 -5.77
C ALA A 82 -26.07 6.97 -6.98
N LEU A 83 -24.77 6.67 -6.86
CA LEU A 83 -23.97 6.00 -7.92
C LEU A 83 -24.46 4.58 -8.20
N ALA A 84 -24.87 3.82 -7.16
CA ALA A 84 -25.43 2.48 -7.30
C ALA A 84 -26.77 2.46 -8.07
N ASN A 85 -27.46 3.59 -8.14
CA ASN A 85 -28.69 3.76 -8.91
C ASN A 85 -28.47 4.45 -10.27
N ASP A 86 -27.25 4.91 -10.57
CA ASP A 86 -26.92 5.56 -11.85
C ASP A 86 -26.55 4.53 -12.91
N LYS A 87 -27.48 4.29 -13.83
CA LYS A 87 -27.31 3.31 -14.93
C LYS A 87 -26.15 3.66 -15.88
N VAL A 88 -25.77 4.92 -16.00
CA VAL A 88 -24.67 5.34 -16.88
C VAL A 88 -23.34 4.95 -16.24
N ILE A 89 -23.19 5.26 -14.95
CA ILE A 89 -22.00 4.90 -14.18
C ILE A 89 -21.85 3.37 -14.08
N LEU A 90 -22.94 2.65 -13.76
CA LEU A 90 -22.90 1.19 -13.66
C LEU A 90 -22.49 0.54 -14.99
N ARG A 91 -23.04 0.98 -16.12
CA ARG A 91 -22.63 0.47 -17.43
C ARG A 91 -21.16 0.73 -17.72
N ARG A 92 -20.69 1.94 -17.47
CA ARG A 92 -19.28 2.30 -17.67
C ARG A 92 -18.35 1.48 -16.77
N MET A 93 -18.72 1.29 -15.50
CA MET A 93 -18.00 0.41 -14.58
C MET A 93 -17.94 -1.03 -15.11
N ASP A 94 -19.06 -1.56 -15.59
CA ASP A 94 -19.13 -2.90 -16.18
C ASP A 94 -18.25 -3.04 -17.41
N ASP A 95 -18.21 -2.04 -18.27
CA ASP A 95 -17.34 -2.02 -19.45
C ASP A 95 -15.85 -2.04 -19.07
N VAL A 96 -15.43 -1.19 -18.14
CA VAL A 96 -14.04 -1.15 -17.64
C VAL A 96 -13.69 -2.45 -16.92
N TYR A 97 -14.57 -2.93 -16.05
CA TYR A 97 -14.36 -4.18 -15.33
C TYR A 97 -14.27 -5.40 -16.25
N SER A 98 -15.09 -5.45 -17.30
CA SER A 98 -15.02 -6.53 -18.31
C SER A 98 -13.66 -6.54 -19.03
N LYS A 99 -13.13 -5.36 -19.38
CA LYS A 99 -11.78 -5.23 -19.96
C LYS A 99 -10.71 -5.69 -18.97
N PHE A 100 -10.83 -5.28 -17.71
CA PHE A 100 -9.93 -5.71 -16.63
C PHE A 100 -9.97 -7.25 -16.46
N ARG A 101 -11.14 -7.86 -16.40
CA ARG A 101 -11.24 -9.33 -16.28
C ARG A 101 -10.66 -10.04 -17.51
N THR A 102 -10.97 -9.57 -18.70
CA THR A 102 -10.38 -10.12 -19.94
C THR A 102 -8.85 -10.06 -19.91
N TYR A 103 -8.31 -8.95 -19.39
CA TYR A 103 -6.88 -8.81 -19.19
C TYR A 103 -6.35 -9.78 -18.14
N MET A 104 -6.98 -9.88 -16.96
CA MET A 104 -6.52 -10.71 -15.85
C MET A 104 -6.63 -12.22 -16.11
N ASP A 105 -7.64 -12.67 -16.87
CA ASP A 105 -7.95 -14.09 -17.03
C ASP A 105 -7.04 -14.81 -18.05
N VAL A 106 -6.10 -14.09 -18.68
CA VAL A 106 -5.09 -14.69 -19.55
C VAL A 106 -4.07 -15.46 -18.71
N LYS A 107 -3.95 -16.75 -18.96
CA LYS A 107 -2.98 -17.59 -18.25
C LYS A 107 -1.55 -17.34 -18.74
N PRO A 108 -0.53 -17.37 -17.86
CA PRO A 108 0.86 -17.31 -18.27
C PRO A 108 1.25 -18.44 -19.22
N ASP A 109 2.18 -18.16 -20.14
CA ASP A 109 2.75 -19.20 -20.99
C ASP A 109 3.71 -20.07 -20.16
N SER A 110 3.34 -21.32 -19.92
CA SER A 110 4.11 -22.28 -19.13
C SER A 110 5.49 -22.63 -19.70
N LYS A 111 5.79 -22.21 -20.94
CA LYS A 111 7.10 -22.38 -21.55
C LYS A 111 8.10 -21.28 -21.19
N ARG A 112 7.63 -20.17 -20.60
CA ARG A 112 8.48 -19.09 -20.13
C ARG A 112 9.05 -19.43 -18.75
N PRO A 113 10.29 -19.00 -18.45
CA PRO A 113 10.84 -19.19 -17.12
C PRO A 113 10.09 -18.33 -16.10
N SER A 114 9.91 -18.85 -14.89
CA SER A 114 9.45 -18.08 -13.75
C SER A 114 10.59 -17.19 -13.25
N VAL A 115 10.32 -15.91 -13.04
CA VAL A 115 11.30 -14.89 -12.67
C VAL A 115 10.92 -14.24 -11.36
N ALA A 116 11.87 -14.07 -10.44
CA ALA A 116 11.77 -13.21 -9.28
C ALA A 116 12.62 -11.96 -9.50
N TYR A 117 11.99 -10.78 -9.43
CA TYR A 117 12.64 -9.48 -9.64
C TYR A 117 12.77 -8.73 -8.31
N PHE A 118 13.99 -8.41 -7.92
CA PHE A 118 14.28 -7.70 -6.68
C PHE A 118 14.71 -6.27 -6.97
N SER A 119 14.08 -5.31 -6.33
CA SER A 119 14.48 -3.90 -6.38
C SER A 119 14.16 -3.22 -5.05
N MET A 120 14.95 -2.22 -4.71
CA MET A 120 14.73 -1.36 -3.55
C MET A 120 13.59 -0.37 -3.77
N GLU A 121 13.23 -0.10 -5.03
CA GLU A 121 12.26 0.91 -5.44
C GLU A 121 11.36 0.39 -6.55
N TYR A 122 10.06 0.80 -6.52
CA TYR A 122 9.11 0.56 -7.60
C TYR A 122 8.22 1.79 -7.81
N GLY A 123 8.45 2.50 -8.91
CA GLY A 123 7.67 3.67 -9.32
C GLY A 123 6.41 3.27 -10.07
N LEU A 124 5.38 2.80 -9.37
CA LEU A 124 4.14 2.29 -9.95
C LEU A 124 3.08 3.39 -10.09
N SER A 125 2.88 4.14 -9.02
CA SER A 125 1.92 5.22 -8.92
C SER A 125 2.34 6.18 -7.81
N HIS A 126 1.95 7.45 -7.93
CA HIS A 126 2.22 8.48 -6.93
C HIS A 126 1.51 8.22 -5.58
N VAL A 127 0.48 7.39 -5.56
CA VAL A 127 -0.24 7.02 -4.32
C VAL A 127 0.56 6.04 -3.47
N LEU A 128 1.51 5.31 -4.06
CA LEU A 128 2.38 4.35 -3.38
C LEU A 128 3.80 4.89 -3.36
N LYS A 129 4.19 5.52 -2.25
CA LYS A 129 5.44 6.25 -2.11
C LYS A 129 6.61 5.32 -1.75
N ILE A 130 6.96 4.41 -2.65
CA ILE A 130 8.05 3.43 -2.49
C ILE A 130 9.17 3.61 -3.51
N TYR A 131 9.31 4.81 -4.08
CA TYR A 131 10.37 5.16 -5.02
C TYR A 131 10.73 6.64 -4.91
N SER A 132 11.89 7.02 -5.45
CA SER A 132 12.32 8.42 -5.50
C SER A 132 12.75 8.87 -6.89
N GLY A 133 13.39 8.00 -7.67
CA GLY A 133 14.03 8.39 -8.93
C GLY A 133 13.99 7.31 -10.00
N GLY A 134 14.97 7.39 -10.92
CA GLY A 134 15.02 6.58 -12.14
C GLY A 134 15.07 5.08 -11.91
N LEU A 135 15.71 4.61 -10.83
CA LEU A 135 15.75 3.20 -10.47
C LEU A 135 14.32 2.66 -10.26
N GLY A 136 13.52 3.40 -9.48
CA GLY A 136 12.14 3.01 -9.20
C GLY A 136 11.25 3.12 -10.43
N VAL A 137 11.42 4.17 -11.25
CA VAL A 137 10.66 4.34 -12.50
C VAL A 137 10.92 3.17 -13.45
N LEU A 138 12.19 2.79 -13.65
CA LEU A 138 12.54 1.63 -14.47
C LEU A 138 11.91 0.34 -13.94
N ALA A 139 12.03 0.07 -12.64
CA ALA A 139 11.47 -1.12 -12.03
C ALA A 139 9.94 -1.16 -12.13
N GLY A 140 9.27 -0.02 -11.89
CA GLY A 140 7.82 0.09 -11.99
C GLY A 140 7.30 -0.13 -13.41
N ASP A 141 7.94 0.49 -14.41
CA ASP A 141 7.59 0.32 -15.82
C ASP A 141 7.85 -1.11 -16.28
N TYR A 142 8.95 -1.72 -15.79
CA TYR A 142 9.23 -3.13 -16.08
C TYR A 142 8.13 -4.05 -15.57
N LEU A 143 7.59 -3.83 -14.35
CA LEU A 143 6.48 -4.64 -13.84
C LEU A 143 5.20 -4.45 -14.63
N LYS A 144 4.89 -3.21 -15.05
CA LYS A 144 3.72 -2.93 -15.89
C LYS A 144 3.81 -3.65 -17.23
N GLU A 145 4.98 -3.55 -17.90
CA GLU A 145 5.22 -4.25 -19.16
C GLU A 145 5.23 -5.77 -18.98
N ALA A 146 5.84 -6.30 -17.92
CA ALA A 146 5.80 -7.73 -17.60
C ALA A 146 4.36 -8.22 -17.41
N SER A 147 3.51 -7.40 -16.80
CA SER A 147 2.08 -7.67 -16.67
C SER A 147 1.37 -7.66 -18.04
N ASP A 148 1.63 -6.66 -18.87
CA ASP A 148 1.00 -6.54 -20.20
C ASP A 148 1.46 -7.66 -21.14
N SER A 149 2.72 -8.05 -21.06
CA SER A 149 3.31 -9.18 -21.79
C SER A 149 2.99 -10.55 -21.20
N ASN A 150 2.20 -10.60 -20.12
CA ASN A 150 1.82 -11.84 -19.43
C ASN A 150 3.04 -12.71 -19.05
N ALA A 151 4.09 -12.09 -18.51
CA ALA A 151 5.28 -12.79 -18.04
C ALA A 151 4.98 -13.56 -16.74
N ASP A 152 5.60 -14.73 -16.56
CA ASP A 152 5.60 -15.43 -15.27
C ASP A 152 6.64 -14.82 -14.35
N LEU A 153 6.25 -13.73 -13.66
CA LEU A 153 7.13 -12.92 -12.83
C LEU A 153 6.45 -12.55 -11.53
N CYS A 154 7.21 -12.59 -10.45
CA CYS A 154 6.87 -11.91 -9.21
C CYS A 154 7.98 -10.92 -8.84
N ALA A 155 7.65 -9.91 -8.04
CA ALA A 155 8.60 -8.91 -7.61
C ALA A 155 8.66 -8.82 -6.09
N ILE A 156 9.85 -8.46 -5.58
CA ILE A 156 10.10 -8.31 -4.15
C ILE A 156 10.77 -6.95 -3.91
N GLY A 157 10.28 -6.21 -2.91
CA GLY A 157 10.81 -4.92 -2.51
C GLY A 157 10.51 -4.60 -1.06
N PHE A 158 10.58 -3.32 -0.69
CA PHE A 158 10.34 -2.84 0.66
C PHE A 158 9.11 -1.94 0.74
N LEU A 159 8.38 -2.04 1.84
CA LEU A 159 7.29 -1.13 2.17
C LEU A 159 7.81 -0.04 3.12
N TYR A 160 8.14 1.11 2.57
CA TYR A 160 8.69 2.21 3.35
C TYR A 160 7.61 2.93 4.15
N ARG A 161 7.87 3.14 5.45
CA ARG A 161 6.95 3.82 6.36
C ARG A 161 6.70 5.26 5.97
N TYR A 162 7.74 6.01 5.61
CA TYR A 162 7.66 7.44 5.35
C TYR A 162 7.72 7.81 3.87
N GLY A 163 8.10 6.89 3.00
CA GLY A 163 8.28 7.17 1.58
C GLY A 163 9.38 8.22 1.32
N TYR A 164 9.34 8.82 0.13
CA TYR A 164 10.23 9.94 -0.20
C TYR A 164 9.62 11.25 0.29
N PHE A 165 10.48 12.20 0.72
CA PHE A 165 10.03 13.46 1.30
C PHE A 165 9.33 14.38 0.28
N THR A 166 8.43 15.22 0.78
CA THR A 166 7.86 16.34 0.06
C THR A 166 8.51 17.63 0.51
N GLN A 167 8.65 18.60 -0.40
CA GLN A 167 9.28 19.88 -0.12
C GLN A 167 8.24 20.97 0.04
N THR A 168 8.39 21.78 1.09
CA THR A 168 7.68 23.05 1.23
C THR A 168 8.70 24.19 1.44
N LEU A 169 8.27 25.41 1.20
CA LEU A 169 9.06 26.59 1.52
C LEU A 169 8.50 27.26 2.77
N SER A 170 9.39 27.64 3.68
CA SER A 170 9.05 28.49 4.81
C SER A 170 8.77 29.93 4.36
N MET A 171 8.25 30.77 5.24
CA MET A 171 7.94 32.17 4.94
C MET A 171 9.19 33.00 4.56
N ASP A 172 10.36 32.60 5.03
CA ASP A 172 11.68 33.19 4.74
C ASP A 172 12.39 32.52 3.55
N GLY A 173 11.70 31.63 2.81
CA GLY A 173 12.18 30.99 1.60
C GLY A 173 13.11 29.81 1.80
N GLN A 174 13.22 29.27 3.02
CA GLN A 174 14.02 28.08 3.28
C GLN A 174 13.25 26.82 2.90
N GLN A 175 13.96 25.84 2.39
CA GLN A 175 13.42 24.52 2.07
C GLN A 175 13.16 23.73 3.35
N ILE A 176 11.96 23.18 3.46
CA ILE A 176 11.57 22.26 4.52
C ILE A 176 11.28 20.89 3.88
N ALA A 177 11.95 19.86 4.37
CA ALA A 177 11.67 18.47 3.99
C ALA A 177 10.63 17.88 4.94
N ASN A 178 9.50 17.42 4.40
CA ASN A 178 8.41 16.81 5.16
C ASN A 178 8.38 15.31 4.89
N TYR A 179 8.46 14.51 5.96
CA TYR A 179 8.33 13.06 5.94
C TYR A 179 7.01 12.66 6.57
N GLU A 180 6.05 12.25 5.74
CA GLU A 180 4.73 11.84 6.21
C GLU A 180 4.64 10.32 6.23
N ALA A 181 4.20 9.76 7.35
CA ALA A 181 3.96 8.33 7.47
C ALA A 181 2.83 7.89 6.54
N GLN A 182 3.06 6.87 5.73
CA GLN A 182 2.04 6.25 4.91
C GLN A 182 1.04 5.49 5.79
N ASN A 183 -0.25 5.68 5.54
CA ASN A 183 -1.28 4.83 6.13
C ASN A 183 -1.53 3.63 5.22
N PHE A 184 -0.95 2.50 5.55
CA PHE A 184 -1.00 1.28 4.73
C PHE A 184 -2.43 0.77 4.49
N GLY A 185 -3.35 1.02 5.43
CA GLY A 185 -4.76 0.67 5.26
C GLY A 185 -5.51 1.47 4.19
N GLN A 186 -4.92 2.57 3.72
CA GLN A 186 -5.48 3.47 2.69
C GLN A 186 -4.76 3.38 1.35
N LEU A 187 -3.87 2.42 1.20
CA LEU A 187 -3.12 2.16 -0.03
C LEU A 187 -3.68 0.95 -0.77
N PRO A 188 -3.46 0.85 -2.08
CA PRO A 188 -3.85 -0.31 -2.88
C PRO A 188 -2.92 -1.52 -2.62
N ILE A 189 -2.81 -1.93 -1.36
CA ILE A 189 -1.98 -3.04 -0.91
C ILE A 189 -2.79 -3.94 0.02
N ASP A 190 -2.47 -5.23 0.04
CA ASP A 190 -3.13 -6.22 0.87
C ASP A 190 -2.11 -6.89 1.79
N ARG A 191 -2.53 -7.26 2.99
CA ARG A 191 -1.74 -8.16 3.85
C ARG A 191 -1.71 -9.54 3.22
N VAL A 192 -0.53 -10.14 3.14
CA VAL A 192 -0.44 -11.56 2.80
C VAL A 192 -0.71 -12.35 4.08
N LEU A 193 -1.67 -13.25 4.03
CA LEU A 193 -2.04 -14.09 5.17
C LEU A 193 -1.50 -15.50 4.97
N ASP A 194 -1.12 -16.14 6.06
CA ASP A 194 -0.73 -17.54 6.10
C ASP A 194 -1.97 -18.48 6.12
N GLU A 195 -1.73 -19.78 6.21
CA GLU A 195 -2.79 -20.80 6.26
C GLU A 195 -3.70 -20.69 7.49
N LYS A 196 -3.26 -19.98 8.54
CA LYS A 196 -4.03 -19.75 9.77
C LYS A 196 -4.82 -18.44 9.73
N GLY A 197 -4.63 -17.62 8.67
CA GLY A 197 -5.23 -16.31 8.54
C GLY A 197 -4.47 -15.21 9.30
N GLU A 198 -3.25 -15.49 9.77
CA GLU A 198 -2.35 -14.51 10.38
C GLU A 198 -1.48 -13.85 9.32
N GLN A 199 -1.00 -12.63 9.57
CA GLN A 199 -0.14 -11.96 8.61
C GLN A 199 1.17 -12.74 8.44
N MET A 200 1.52 -13.05 7.19
CA MET A 200 2.73 -13.78 6.84
C MET A 200 3.97 -13.01 7.28
N VAL A 201 4.89 -13.73 7.91
CA VAL A 201 6.22 -13.23 8.31
C VAL A 201 7.29 -13.99 7.54
N VAL A 202 8.30 -13.28 7.07
CA VAL A 202 9.51 -13.86 6.50
C VAL A 202 10.68 -13.55 7.43
N ASP A 203 11.42 -14.59 7.79
CA ASP A 203 12.61 -14.50 8.60
C ASP A 203 13.84 -14.38 7.69
N VAL A 204 14.46 -13.20 7.69
CA VAL A 204 15.67 -12.92 6.90
C VAL A 204 16.89 -13.14 7.80
N PRO A 205 17.77 -14.11 7.49
CA PRO A 205 18.98 -14.34 8.28
C PRO A 205 19.95 -13.16 8.12
N TYR A 206 20.38 -12.61 9.26
CA TYR A 206 21.31 -11.50 9.30
C TYR A 206 22.40 -11.75 10.35
N LEU A 207 23.61 -12.06 9.88
CA LEU A 207 24.75 -12.46 10.73
C LEU A 207 24.40 -13.63 11.65
N ASP A 208 24.13 -13.37 12.94
CA ASP A 208 23.84 -14.33 14.00
C ASP A 208 22.41 -14.29 14.52
N TYR A 209 21.53 -13.50 13.87
CA TYR A 209 20.11 -13.38 14.23
C TYR A 209 19.22 -13.28 12.98
N TYR A 210 17.91 -13.13 13.20
CA TYR A 210 16.93 -12.97 12.12
C TYR A 210 16.25 -11.60 12.22
N VAL A 211 16.04 -10.98 11.06
CA VAL A 211 15.15 -9.83 10.91
C VAL A 211 13.80 -10.34 10.40
N HIS A 212 12.74 -9.99 11.09
CA HIS A 212 11.38 -10.43 10.81
C HIS A 212 10.66 -9.38 9.96
N ALA A 213 10.14 -9.78 8.81
CA ALA A 213 9.43 -8.87 7.92
C ALA A 213 7.99 -9.34 7.68
N TYR A 214 7.01 -8.46 7.92
CA TYR A 214 5.65 -8.67 7.43
C TYR A 214 5.62 -8.58 5.91
N VAL A 215 4.79 -9.42 5.29
CA VAL A 215 4.63 -9.44 3.84
C VAL A 215 3.32 -8.76 3.46
N TRP A 216 3.45 -7.77 2.57
CA TRP A 216 2.34 -7.09 1.92
C TRP A 216 2.37 -7.39 0.43
N ARG A 217 1.24 -7.28 -0.25
CA ARG A 217 1.12 -7.51 -1.69
C ARG A 217 0.51 -6.30 -2.38
N VAL A 218 1.13 -5.90 -3.48
CA VAL A 218 0.59 -4.98 -4.48
C VAL A 218 0.25 -5.77 -5.72
N ASN A 219 -0.98 -5.66 -6.20
CA ASN A 219 -1.39 -6.25 -7.45
C ASN A 219 -1.07 -5.27 -8.59
N VAL A 220 -0.07 -5.59 -9.41
CA VAL A 220 0.37 -4.80 -10.57
C VAL A 220 -0.16 -5.50 -11.83
N GLY A 221 -1.45 -5.31 -12.13
CA GLY A 221 -2.14 -6.15 -13.10
C GLY A 221 -2.05 -7.63 -12.69
N ARG A 222 -1.42 -8.44 -13.54
CA ARG A 222 -1.19 -9.88 -13.31
C ARG A 222 0.01 -10.19 -12.43
N ILE A 223 0.91 -9.21 -12.23
CA ILE A 223 2.14 -9.38 -11.44
C ILE A 223 1.86 -9.11 -9.96
N SER A 224 2.35 -9.99 -9.09
CA SER A 224 2.37 -9.74 -7.65
C SER A 224 3.70 -9.13 -7.25
N LEU A 225 3.64 -7.94 -6.64
CA LEU A 225 4.78 -7.32 -5.96
C LEU A 225 4.62 -7.54 -4.47
N TYR A 226 5.56 -8.27 -3.87
CA TYR A 226 5.63 -8.48 -2.43
C TYR A 226 6.53 -7.44 -1.80
N LEU A 227 6.01 -6.75 -0.80
CA LEU A 227 6.72 -5.70 -0.06
C LEU A 227 6.98 -6.16 1.36
N LEU A 228 8.23 -6.05 1.78
CA LEU A 228 8.70 -6.43 3.11
C LEU A 228 8.66 -5.22 4.04
N ASP A 229 8.08 -5.41 5.23
CA ASP A 229 7.93 -4.39 6.28
C ASP A 229 8.57 -4.91 7.57
N THR A 230 9.68 -4.30 7.98
CA THR A 230 10.40 -4.65 9.21
C THR A 230 9.94 -3.86 10.42
N ASP A 231 9.06 -2.86 10.26
CA ASP A 231 8.56 -2.03 11.38
C ASP A 231 7.49 -2.76 12.21
N ASN A 232 7.93 -3.81 12.92
CA ASN A 232 7.08 -4.63 13.76
C ASN A 232 7.76 -4.95 15.11
N GLU A 233 6.97 -5.41 16.08
CA GLU A 233 7.40 -5.65 17.46
C GLU A 233 8.35 -6.84 17.65
N MET A 234 8.52 -7.70 16.67
CA MET A 234 9.46 -8.83 16.72
C MET A 234 10.92 -8.38 16.54
N ASN A 235 11.12 -7.17 16.01
CA ASN A 235 12.43 -6.61 15.71
C ASN A 235 12.91 -5.62 16.77
N SER A 236 14.24 -5.46 16.87
CA SER A 236 14.87 -4.36 17.59
C SER A 236 14.52 -3.00 16.95
N GLU A 237 14.66 -1.89 17.69
CA GLU A 237 14.43 -0.54 17.12
C GLU A 237 15.33 -0.27 15.91
N PHE A 238 16.54 -0.78 15.92
CA PHE A 238 17.47 -0.67 14.80
C PHE A 238 16.95 -1.39 13.55
N ASP A 239 16.52 -2.65 13.69
CA ASP A 239 16.02 -3.45 12.57
C ASP A 239 14.67 -2.95 12.05
N ARG A 240 13.82 -2.43 12.93
CA ARG A 240 12.57 -1.76 12.52
C ARG A 240 12.83 -0.58 11.60
N SER A 241 13.94 0.14 11.79
CA SER A 241 14.29 1.32 11.00
C SER A 241 14.68 1.00 9.55
N ILE A 242 14.97 -0.26 9.20
CA ILE A 242 15.39 -0.67 7.85
C ILE A 242 14.36 -0.25 6.78
N THR A 243 13.07 -0.35 7.10
CA THR A 243 11.99 0.04 6.18
C THR A 243 11.32 1.37 6.55
N HIS A 244 11.95 2.20 7.39
CA HIS A 244 11.37 3.50 7.71
C HIS A 244 11.45 4.47 6.52
N GLN A 245 12.61 4.61 5.91
CA GLN A 245 12.86 5.59 4.85
C GLN A 245 13.66 5.00 3.70
N LEU A 246 13.27 5.36 2.48
CA LEU A 246 13.97 4.92 1.26
C LEU A 246 15.40 5.49 1.19
N TYR A 247 15.54 6.79 1.39
CA TYR A 247 16.80 7.49 1.56
C TYR A 247 16.67 8.35 2.81
N GLY A 248 16.92 7.74 3.93
CA GLY A 248 16.91 8.41 5.21
C GLY A 248 18.30 8.83 5.65
N GLY A 249 18.31 9.70 6.61
CA GLY A 249 19.50 10.09 7.30
C GLY A 249 20.03 11.44 6.90
N ASP A 250 20.82 11.94 7.82
CA ASP A 250 21.69 13.07 7.63
C ASP A 250 22.81 12.72 6.61
N TRP A 251 23.66 13.65 6.33
CA TRP A 251 24.77 13.48 5.42
C TRP A 251 25.73 12.33 5.81
N GLU A 252 25.75 11.91 7.07
CA GLU A 252 26.61 10.82 7.58
C GLU A 252 26.14 9.44 7.06
N ASN A 253 24.85 9.27 6.79
CA ASN A 253 24.27 8.02 6.27
C ASN A 253 24.29 7.92 4.74
N ARG A 254 24.88 8.91 4.04
CA ARG A 254 25.04 8.91 2.58
C ARG A 254 26.44 8.50 2.11
N LEU A 255 27.34 8.20 3.04
CA LEU A 255 28.66 7.68 2.81
C LEU A 255 28.67 6.16 2.97
#